data_ddc7cab0ef711fb1953a29af7f04d54f
#
_entry.id   ddc7cab0ef711fb1953a29af7f04d54f
#
_cell.length_a   1.000
_cell.length_b   1.000
_cell.length_c   1.000
_cell.angle_alpha   90.00
_cell.angle_beta   90.00
_cell.angle_gamma   90.00
#
_symmetry.space_group_name_H-M   'P 1'
#
loop_
_entity.id
_entity.type
_entity.pdbx_description
1 polymer ?
#
loop_
_entity_poly.entity_id
_entity_poly.type
_entity_poly.pdbx_seq_one_letter_code
_entity_poly.pdbx_strand_id
1 'polypeptide(L)'
;MSTRTYHAVVFDLGGVVFPGPFAAFDAYNDRAGLPEGFVRGLIRTSSEIGAWAALERGELSTDEFHRALEAEAEELGARVDAAAIMAEVGKGFGPRPEMLRAIEAIRAAGLRTAALTNNWASDSHDTTGGLREAG
;
A
#
# COMPACT_ATOMS: atom_id res chain seq x y z
N MET A 1 -11.31 9.79 38.43
CA MET A 1 -10.63 9.60 37.12
C MET A 1 -11.26 8.40 36.43
N SER A 2 -11.85 8.59 35.29
CA SER A 2 -12.34 7.46 34.49
C SER A 2 -11.13 6.79 33.81
N THR A 3 -10.75 5.60 34.26
CA THR A 3 -9.79 4.75 33.59
C THR A 3 -10.48 4.17 32.34
N ARG A 4 -10.18 4.71 31.15
CA ARG A 4 -10.62 4.08 29.90
C ARG A 4 -9.93 2.72 29.78
N THR A 5 -10.72 1.66 29.81
CA THR A 5 -10.21 0.31 29.55
C THR A 5 -10.39 -0.02 28.08
N TYR A 6 -9.29 -0.25 27.38
CA TYR A 6 -9.30 -0.72 25.99
C TYR A 6 -9.30 -2.26 25.98
N HIS A 7 -10.04 -2.86 25.05
CA HIS A 7 -10.16 -4.31 24.90
C HIS A 7 -9.56 -4.85 23.61
N ALA A 8 -9.28 -3.95 22.67
CA ALA A 8 -8.70 -4.30 21.38
C ALA A 8 -7.90 -3.14 20.78
N VAL A 9 -6.98 -3.47 19.90
CA VAL A 9 -6.21 -2.54 19.08
C VAL A 9 -6.44 -2.90 17.62
N VAL A 10 -6.79 -1.92 16.80
CA VAL A 10 -6.97 -2.07 15.36
C VAL A 10 -5.81 -1.38 14.66
N PHE A 11 -5.13 -2.09 13.77
CA PHE A 11 -3.99 -1.61 13.00
C PHE A 11 -4.39 -1.34 11.55
N ASP A 12 -3.92 -0.23 10.99
CA ASP A 12 -3.77 -0.12 9.56
C ASP A 12 -2.57 -0.97 9.12
N LEU A 13 -2.60 -1.52 7.91
CA LEU A 13 -1.51 -2.35 7.40
C LEU A 13 -0.53 -1.52 6.57
N GLY A 14 -0.99 -0.86 5.52
CA GLY A 14 -0.15 -0.09 4.61
C GLY A 14 0.47 1.14 5.27
N GLY A 15 1.81 1.22 5.28
CA GLY A 15 2.52 2.32 5.94
C GLY A 15 2.61 2.23 7.47
N VAL A 16 1.94 1.25 8.09
CA VAL A 16 1.97 1.00 9.54
C VAL A 16 2.62 -0.34 9.84
N VAL A 17 1.93 -1.44 9.64
CA VAL A 17 2.50 -2.79 9.83
C VAL A 17 3.47 -3.14 8.72
N PHE A 18 3.11 -2.82 7.47
CA PHE A 18 3.99 -2.92 6.31
C PHE A 18 4.61 -1.56 5.95
N PRO A 19 5.78 -1.52 5.29
CA PRO A 19 6.30 -0.28 4.74
C PRO A 19 5.30 0.40 3.80
N GLY A 20 5.32 1.73 3.78
CA GLY A 20 4.55 2.48 2.79
C GLY A 20 5.20 2.38 1.39
N PRO A 21 4.46 2.69 0.33
CA PRO A 21 4.93 2.54 -1.05
C PRO A 21 5.89 3.64 -1.51
N PHE A 22 6.11 4.68 -0.70
CA PHE A 22 6.83 5.88 -1.14
C PHE A 22 8.28 5.61 -1.56
N ALA A 23 8.99 4.74 -0.83
CA ALA A 23 10.37 4.38 -1.19
C ALA A 23 10.43 3.63 -2.53
N ALA A 24 9.43 2.81 -2.83
CA ALA A 24 9.30 2.12 -4.11
C ALA A 24 9.03 3.12 -5.26
N PHE A 25 8.18 4.12 -5.02
CA PHE A 25 7.90 5.17 -6.00
C PHE A 25 9.16 5.99 -6.31
N ASP A 26 9.95 6.34 -5.30
CA ASP A 26 11.21 7.05 -5.49
C ASP A 26 12.22 6.20 -6.26
N ALA A 27 12.38 4.93 -5.89
CA ALA A 27 13.29 4.01 -6.57
C ALA A 27 12.93 3.80 -8.05
N TYR A 28 11.64 3.71 -8.37
CA TYR A 28 11.20 3.67 -9.77
C TYR A 28 11.48 5.00 -10.47
N ASN A 29 11.12 6.12 -9.83
CA ASN A 29 11.30 7.46 -10.38
C ASN A 29 12.75 7.73 -10.79
N ASP A 30 13.69 7.41 -9.89
CA ASP A 30 15.14 7.59 -10.12
C ASP A 30 15.64 6.69 -11.24
N ARG A 31 15.24 5.43 -11.25
CA ARG A 31 15.64 4.46 -12.28
C ARG A 31 15.09 4.82 -13.66
N ALA A 32 13.89 5.37 -13.73
CA ALA A 32 13.25 5.79 -14.98
C ALA A 32 13.73 7.18 -15.45
N GLY A 33 14.55 7.88 -14.67
CA GLY A 33 15.06 9.21 -15.03
C GLY A 33 13.96 10.27 -15.11
N LEU A 34 12.90 10.12 -14.33
CA LEU A 34 11.77 11.05 -14.29
C LEU A 34 12.10 12.29 -13.42
N PRO A 35 11.40 13.40 -13.62
CA PRO A 35 11.53 14.56 -12.74
C PRO A 35 11.32 14.16 -11.27
N GLU A 36 12.04 14.81 -10.36
CA GLU A 36 11.95 14.53 -8.92
C GLU A 36 10.50 14.54 -8.42
N GLY A 37 10.09 13.47 -7.75
CA GLY A 37 8.78 13.34 -7.16
C GLY A 37 7.63 13.14 -8.17
N PHE A 38 7.91 12.93 -9.46
CA PHE A 38 6.88 12.76 -10.48
C PHE A 38 5.91 11.63 -10.14
N VAL A 39 6.41 10.42 -9.81
CA VAL A 39 5.56 9.26 -9.50
C VAL A 39 4.72 9.51 -8.24
N ARG A 40 5.29 10.12 -7.21
CA ARG A 40 4.51 10.50 -6.01
C ARG A 40 3.39 11.49 -6.34
N GLY A 41 3.67 12.47 -7.19
CA GLY A 41 2.69 13.44 -7.67
C GLY A 41 1.57 12.79 -8.46
N LEU A 42 1.92 11.92 -9.40
CA LEU A 42 0.98 11.14 -10.20
C LEU A 42 0.05 10.30 -9.29
N ILE A 43 0.60 9.51 -8.38
CA ILE A 43 -0.19 8.66 -7.48
C ILE A 43 -1.08 9.51 -6.57
N ARG A 44 -0.58 10.61 -6.04
CA ARG A 44 -1.39 11.53 -5.20
C ARG A 44 -2.61 12.05 -5.96
N THR A 45 -2.43 12.53 -7.18
CA THR A 45 -3.54 13.03 -8.00
C THR A 45 -4.49 11.90 -8.39
N SER A 46 -3.95 10.76 -8.80
CA SER A 46 -4.72 9.58 -9.18
C SER A 46 -5.50 8.98 -8.01
N SER A 47 -5.02 9.13 -6.77
CA SER A 47 -5.71 8.65 -5.56
C SER A 47 -6.91 9.49 -5.14
N GLU A 48 -7.05 10.70 -5.67
CA GLU A 48 -8.21 11.56 -5.39
C GLU A 48 -9.42 11.16 -6.26
N ILE A 49 -9.24 11.11 -7.57
CA ILE A 49 -10.34 10.88 -8.54
C ILE A 49 -9.94 10.00 -9.75
N GLY A 50 -8.69 9.54 -9.82
CA GLY A 50 -8.14 8.87 -10.99
C GLY A 50 -8.13 7.33 -10.90
N ALA A 51 -7.22 6.73 -11.66
CA ALA A 51 -7.06 5.30 -11.80
C ALA A 51 -6.79 4.59 -10.48
N TRP A 52 -5.98 5.20 -9.59
CA TRP A 52 -5.70 4.64 -8.28
C TRP A 52 -6.95 4.57 -7.40
N ALA A 53 -7.73 5.65 -7.35
CA ALA A 53 -8.99 5.65 -6.64
C ALA A 53 -9.99 4.62 -7.18
N ALA A 54 -10.06 4.46 -8.50
CA ALA A 54 -10.91 3.47 -9.15
C ALA A 54 -10.47 2.03 -8.86
N LEU A 55 -9.14 1.76 -8.82
CA LEU A 55 -8.60 0.47 -8.39
C LEU A 55 -8.99 0.14 -6.94
N GLU A 56 -8.83 1.08 -6.03
CA GLU A 56 -9.19 0.89 -4.61
C GLU A 56 -10.69 0.63 -4.41
N ARG A 57 -11.54 1.17 -5.27
CA ARG A 57 -12.98 0.88 -5.24
C ARG A 57 -13.37 -0.42 -5.97
N GLY A 58 -12.40 -1.11 -6.59
CA GLY A 58 -12.65 -2.33 -7.36
C GLY A 58 -13.37 -2.10 -8.70
N GLU A 59 -13.27 -0.89 -9.24
CA GLU A 59 -13.90 -0.48 -10.51
C GLU A 59 -13.03 -0.84 -11.73
N LEU A 60 -11.73 -1.07 -11.52
CA LEU A 60 -10.78 -1.45 -12.55
C LEU A 60 -10.11 -2.77 -12.22
N SER A 61 -9.91 -3.61 -13.23
CA SER A 61 -8.97 -4.71 -13.17
C SER A 61 -7.53 -4.18 -13.13
N THR A 62 -6.58 -5.02 -12.78
CA THR A 62 -5.15 -4.65 -12.75
C THR A 62 -4.67 -4.13 -14.09
N ASP A 63 -5.05 -4.77 -15.21
CA ASP A 63 -4.65 -4.35 -16.55
C ASP A 63 -5.29 -3.02 -16.96
N GLU A 64 -6.53 -2.79 -16.60
CA GLU A 64 -7.22 -1.51 -16.83
C GLU A 64 -6.59 -0.40 -16.02
N PHE A 65 -6.25 -0.67 -14.76
CA PHE A 65 -5.53 0.26 -13.91
C PHE A 65 -4.17 0.66 -14.50
N HIS A 66 -3.37 -0.32 -14.96
CA HIS A 66 -2.08 -0.01 -15.57
C HIS A 66 -2.23 0.97 -16.73
N ARG A 67 -3.13 0.67 -17.67
CA ARG A 67 -3.38 1.52 -18.84
C ARG A 67 -3.88 2.91 -18.46
N ALA A 68 -4.78 2.99 -17.47
CA ALA A 68 -5.33 4.27 -17.02
C ALA A 68 -4.27 5.13 -16.33
N LEU A 69 -3.44 4.55 -15.46
CA LEU A 69 -2.37 5.26 -14.78
C LEU A 69 -1.28 5.77 -15.75
N GLU A 70 -0.97 4.97 -16.77
CA GLU A 70 -0.04 5.35 -17.83
C GLU A 70 -0.58 6.52 -18.68
N ALA A 71 -1.89 6.52 -18.97
CA ALA A 71 -2.54 7.64 -19.64
C ALA A 71 -2.51 8.92 -18.80
N GLU A 72 -2.79 8.83 -17.50
CA GLU A 72 -2.66 9.98 -16.58
C GLU A 72 -1.23 10.53 -16.53
N ALA A 73 -0.22 9.66 -16.56
CA ALA A 73 1.18 10.08 -16.61
C ALA A 73 1.53 10.81 -17.92
N GLU A 74 1.01 10.34 -19.05
CA GLU A 74 1.20 11.01 -20.37
C GLU A 74 0.57 12.40 -20.38
N GLU A 75 -0.60 12.57 -19.78
CA GLU A 75 -1.25 13.88 -19.61
C GLU A 75 -0.39 14.85 -18.77
N LEU A 76 0.38 14.33 -17.81
CA LEU A 76 1.34 15.09 -17.00
C LEU A 76 2.71 15.26 -17.68
N GLY A 77 2.88 14.78 -18.90
CA GLY A 77 4.06 15.00 -19.74
C GLY A 77 5.18 13.98 -19.59
N ALA A 78 4.94 12.82 -18.97
CA ALA A 78 5.93 11.76 -18.91
C ALA A 78 5.30 10.38 -19.15
N ARG A 79 6.14 9.41 -19.53
CA ARG A 79 5.75 8.01 -19.68
C ARG A 79 6.22 7.20 -18.50
N VAL A 80 5.34 6.35 -17.99
CA VAL A 80 5.66 5.38 -16.94
C VAL A 80 5.26 3.98 -17.39
N ASP A 81 5.82 2.98 -16.73
CA ASP A 81 5.37 1.60 -16.77
C ASP A 81 4.68 1.30 -15.44
N ALA A 82 3.36 1.31 -15.44
CA ALA A 82 2.57 1.12 -14.22
C ALA A 82 2.78 -0.26 -13.60
N ALA A 83 2.95 -1.31 -14.42
CA ALA A 83 3.25 -2.65 -13.93
C ALA A 83 4.61 -2.68 -13.20
N ALA A 84 5.62 -1.99 -13.73
CA ALA A 84 6.93 -1.89 -13.09
C ALA A 84 6.88 -1.08 -11.78
N ILE A 85 6.05 -0.03 -11.69
CA ILE A 85 5.81 0.71 -10.44
C ILE A 85 5.22 -0.24 -9.39
N MET A 86 4.18 -0.99 -9.75
CA MET A 86 3.53 -1.93 -8.83
C MET A 86 4.45 -3.10 -8.43
N ALA A 87 5.27 -3.58 -9.35
CA ALA A 87 6.29 -4.59 -9.04
C ALA A 87 7.33 -4.07 -8.04
N GLU A 88 7.72 -2.80 -8.14
CA GLU A 88 8.65 -2.17 -7.17
C GLU A 88 8.02 -2.07 -5.78
N VAL A 89 6.75 -1.69 -5.70
CA VAL A 89 5.98 -1.71 -4.44
C VAL A 89 5.97 -3.11 -3.84
N GLY A 90 5.75 -4.15 -4.66
CA GLY A 90 5.72 -5.55 -4.21
C GLY A 90 7.04 -6.08 -3.64
N LYS A 91 8.20 -5.56 -4.08
CA LYS A 91 9.52 -5.99 -3.58
C LYS A 91 9.76 -5.71 -2.09
N GLY A 92 9.14 -4.65 -1.56
CA GLY A 92 9.27 -4.25 -0.16
C GLY A 92 8.20 -4.82 0.77
N PHE A 93 7.38 -5.76 0.30
CA PHE A 93 6.20 -6.25 1.00
C PHE A 93 6.57 -7.30 2.06
N GLY A 94 7.03 -6.84 3.22
CA GLY A 94 7.18 -7.65 4.42
C GLY A 94 6.78 -6.83 5.65
N PRO A 95 6.16 -7.46 6.67
CA PRO A 95 5.81 -6.73 7.87
C PRO A 95 7.06 -6.24 8.60
N ARG A 96 7.00 -5.06 9.16
CA ARG A 96 8.09 -4.51 9.97
C ARG A 96 8.28 -5.35 11.23
N PRO A 97 9.49 -5.85 11.50
CA PRO A 97 9.73 -6.71 12.69
C PRO A 97 9.35 -6.04 14.01
N GLU A 98 9.55 -4.72 14.13
CA GLU A 98 9.15 -3.95 15.29
C GLU A 98 7.63 -3.91 15.49
N MET A 99 6.86 -3.90 14.39
CA MET A 99 5.39 -3.94 14.47
C MET A 99 4.88 -5.32 14.87
N LEU A 100 5.52 -6.39 14.39
CA LEU A 100 5.20 -7.76 14.83
C LEU A 100 5.45 -7.91 16.33
N ARG A 101 6.59 -7.46 16.83
CA ARG A 101 6.87 -7.47 18.28
C ARG A 101 5.86 -6.64 19.08
N ALA A 102 5.44 -5.50 18.58
CA ALA A 102 4.41 -4.68 19.23
C ALA A 102 3.06 -5.41 19.29
N ILE A 103 2.65 -6.06 18.21
CA ILE A 103 1.41 -6.86 18.14
C ILE A 103 1.47 -8.02 19.14
N GLU A 104 2.59 -8.75 19.19
CA GLU A 104 2.80 -9.83 20.15
C GLU A 104 2.71 -9.34 21.62
N ALA A 105 3.34 -8.22 21.94
CA ALA A 105 3.29 -7.62 23.27
C ALA A 105 1.86 -7.19 23.66
N ILE A 106 1.09 -6.64 22.74
CA ILE A 106 -0.31 -6.26 22.92
C ILE A 106 -1.17 -7.47 23.21
N ARG A 107 -0.99 -8.55 22.43
CA ARG A 107 -1.69 -9.84 22.66
C ARG A 107 -1.31 -10.46 24.01
N ALA A 108 -0.03 -10.44 24.35
CA ALA A 108 0.46 -10.93 25.66
C ALA A 108 -0.12 -10.15 26.85
N ALA A 109 -0.45 -8.88 26.65
CA ALA A 109 -1.14 -8.04 27.62
C ALA A 109 -2.66 -8.30 27.70
N GLY A 110 -3.18 -9.29 26.97
CA GLY A 110 -4.57 -9.70 26.99
C GLY A 110 -5.51 -8.88 26.11
N LEU A 111 -4.98 -7.99 25.24
CA LEU A 111 -5.80 -7.25 24.30
C LEU A 111 -5.97 -8.02 22.99
N ARG A 112 -7.13 -7.89 22.39
CA ARG A 112 -7.36 -8.41 21.03
C ARG A 112 -6.74 -7.48 19.99
N THR A 113 -6.30 -8.05 18.88
CA THR A 113 -5.78 -7.28 17.74
C THR A 113 -6.61 -7.56 16.50
N ALA A 114 -6.78 -6.54 15.67
CA ALA A 114 -7.44 -6.64 14.37
C ALA A 114 -6.71 -5.74 13.37
N ALA A 115 -6.90 -5.99 12.08
CA ALA A 115 -6.45 -5.13 11.01
C ALA A 115 -7.63 -4.50 10.29
N LEU A 116 -7.48 -3.24 9.89
CA LEU A 116 -8.36 -2.54 8.98
C LEU A 116 -7.49 -1.97 7.86
N THR A 117 -7.72 -2.40 6.64
CA THR A 117 -6.89 -2.03 5.49
C THR A 117 -7.74 -1.82 4.25
N ASN A 118 -7.34 -0.84 3.42
CA ASN A 118 -7.81 -0.76 2.06
C ASN A 118 -7.05 -1.80 1.23
N ASN A 119 -7.79 -2.58 0.45
CA ASN A 119 -7.19 -3.58 -0.43
C ASN A 119 -7.95 -3.62 -1.75
N TRP A 120 -7.26 -3.94 -2.82
CA TRP A 120 -7.86 -4.18 -4.13
C TRP A 120 -7.85 -5.67 -4.43
N ALA A 121 -8.84 -6.13 -5.18
CA ALA A 121 -8.85 -7.49 -5.68
C ALA A 121 -7.75 -7.65 -6.73
N SER A 122 -6.77 -8.52 -6.47
CA SER A 122 -5.79 -8.92 -7.46
C SER A 122 -5.75 -10.44 -7.55
N ASP A 123 -5.69 -10.96 -8.77
CA ASP A 123 -5.61 -12.40 -9.01
C ASP A 123 -4.29 -13.02 -8.54
N SER A 124 -3.30 -12.20 -8.13
CA SER A 124 -1.94 -12.63 -7.87
C SER A 124 -1.38 -12.33 -6.48
N HIS A 125 -2.06 -11.54 -5.64
CA HIS A 125 -1.53 -11.16 -4.31
C HIS A 125 -2.61 -11.20 -3.23
N ASP A 126 -2.65 -12.30 -2.49
CA ASP A 126 -3.27 -12.30 -1.17
C ASP A 126 -2.30 -11.61 -0.18
N THR A 127 -2.48 -10.29 -0.02
CA THR A 127 -1.69 -9.50 0.94
C THR A 127 -1.91 -9.94 2.39
N THR A 128 -2.93 -10.78 2.64
CA THR A 128 -3.21 -11.36 3.96
C THR A 128 -2.54 -12.69 4.19
N GLY A 129 -2.03 -13.35 3.14
CA GLY A 129 -1.37 -14.67 3.21
C GLY A 129 -0.19 -14.67 4.17
N GLY A 130 0.68 -13.67 4.09
CA GLY A 130 1.82 -13.52 5.00
C GLY A 130 1.47 -13.28 6.47
N LEU A 131 0.25 -12.80 6.77
CA LEU A 131 -0.24 -12.63 8.14
C LEU A 131 -0.81 -13.93 8.72
N ARG A 132 -1.30 -14.84 7.88
CA ARG A 132 -1.81 -16.14 8.31
C ARG A 132 -0.68 -17.10 8.67
N GLU A 133 0.48 -16.99 8.02
CA GLU A 133 1.66 -17.80 8.33
C GLU A 133 2.42 -17.33 9.57
N ALA A 134 2.25 -16.09 9.98
CA ALA A 134 2.88 -15.52 11.18
C ALA A 134 2.09 -15.75 12.48
N GLY A 135 0.98 -16.50 12.44
CA GLY A 135 0.22 -17.02 13.60
C GLY A 135 -0.64 -16.07 14.33
#